data_d8261c706e1ad5c82b626f65a65dd814
#
_entry.id   d8261c706e1ad5c82b626f65a65dd814
#
_cell.length_a   1.000
_cell.length_b   1.000
_cell.length_c   1.000
_cell.angle_alpha   90.00
_cell.angle_beta   90.00
_cell.angle_gamma   90.00
#
_symmetry.space_group_name_H-M   'P 1'
#
loop_
_entity.id
_entity.type
_entity.pdbx_description
1 polymer ?
#
loop_
_entity_poly.entity_id
_entity_poly.type
_entity_poly.pdbx_seq_one_letter_code
_entity_poly.pdbx_strand_id
1 'polypeptide(L)'
;MVHIHGRSRRRLSVAALLCFKPGHPTRLIYRPRAYPRRDGRKSFAWTDYRTLLQAAHQQLGGNVVLVWDNLNTHLAAGMRRYIADRDWLTAYQLPSYAPDLNPVEGIWSVLRRATLANRAFTDPYELNTAVRRGLRQLQYRGEALDGCLRGTGLAWPHHDDNTH
;
A
#
# COMPACT_ATOMS: atom_id res chain seq x y z
N MET A 1 6.24 -0.20 -3.39
CA MET A 1 6.90 -0.94 -2.28
C MET A 1 8.04 -0.10 -1.72
N VAL A 2 8.07 0.13 -0.42
CA VAL A 2 9.14 0.87 0.24
C VAL A 2 10.05 -0.07 1.02
N HIS A 3 11.36 0.16 0.91
CA HIS A 3 12.37 -0.48 1.75
C HIS A 3 12.84 0.52 2.80
N ILE A 4 12.64 0.17 4.07
CA ILE A 4 13.10 0.96 5.20
C ILE A 4 14.38 0.31 5.71
N HIS A 5 15.48 1.07 5.70
CA HIS A 5 16.79 0.60 6.14
C HIS A 5 17.09 1.11 7.55
N GLY A 6 17.45 0.19 8.43
CA GLY A 6 18.15 0.53 9.67
C GLY A 6 19.68 0.38 9.47
N ARG A 7 20.49 0.81 10.42
CA ARG A 7 21.96 0.63 10.41
C ARG A 7 22.42 -0.85 10.36
N SER A 8 21.53 -1.80 10.64
CA SER A 8 21.81 -3.23 10.50
C SER A 8 21.41 -3.71 9.10
N ARG A 9 22.05 -4.77 8.60
CA ARG A 9 21.79 -5.40 7.28
C ARG A 9 20.37 -5.99 7.11
N ARG A 10 19.48 -5.77 8.07
CA ARG A 10 18.12 -6.29 8.06
C ARG A 10 17.17 -5.24 7.47
N ARG A 11 16.31 -5.67 6.57
CA ARG A 11 15.36 -4.84 5.83
C ARG A 11 13.94 -5.14 6.27
N LEU A 12 13.11 -4.11 6.32
CA LEU A 12 11.67 -4.24 6.41
C LEU A 12 11.07 -3.79 5.07
N SER A 13 10.29 -4.66 4.45
CA SER A 13 9.51 -4.30 3.27
C SER A 13 8.04 -4.17 3.66
N VAL A 14 7.36 -3.19 3.09
CA VAL A 14 5.93 -2.98 3.31
C VAL A 14 5.24 -2.89 1.95
N ALA A 15 4.19 -3.68 1.76
CA ALA A 15 3.23 -3.51 0.68
C ALA A 15 1.96 -2.90 1.25
N ALA A 16 1.35 -1.97 0.51
CA ALA A 16 0.11 -1.34 0.93
C ALA A 16 -0.80 -1.05 -0.27
N LEU A 17 -2.10 -1.00 0.01
CA LEU A 17 -3.15 -0.54 -0.88
C LEU A 17 -3.88 0.60 -0.19
N LEU A 18 -4.03 1.72 -0.87
CA LEU A 18 -4.95 2.77 -0.46
C LEU A 18 -6.24 2.57 -1.24
N CYS A 19 -7.32 2.28 -0.51
CA CYS A 19 -8.59 1.84 -1.07
C CYS A 19 -9.61 2.96 -0.94
N PHE A 20 -10.14 3.40 -2.08
CA PHE A 20 -11.22 4.38 -2.17
C PHE A 20 -12.50 3.69 -2.63
N LYS A 21 -13.62 4.02 -1.98
CA LYS A 21 -14.97 3.60 -2.39
C LYS A 21 -15.92 4.77 -2.14
N PRO A 22 -16.64 5.26 -3.16
CA PRO A 22 -17.59 6.35 -2.98
C PRO A 22 -18.58 6.10 -1.83
N GLY A 23 -18.83 7.10 -1.00
CA GLY A 23 -19.71 6.99 0.17
C GLY A 23 -19.15 6.20 1.35
N HIS A 24 -17.88 5.81 1.31
CA HIS A 24 -17.20 5.10 2.40
C HIS A 24 -15.88 5.76 2.76
N PRO A 25 -15.42 5.67 4.02
CA PRO A 25 -14.11 6.14 4.42
C PRO A 25 -12.98 5.45 3.62
N THR A 26 -11.99 6.22 3.22
CA THR A 26 -10.77 5.69 2.60
C THR A 26 -10.07 4.72 3.57
N ARG A 27 -9.61 3.59 3.06
CA ARG A 27 -8.97 2.53 3.87
C ARG A 27 -7.55 2.28 3.42
N LEU A 28 -6.68 2.04 4.39
CA LEU A 28 -5.31 1.58 4.18
C LEU A 28 -5.22 0.10 4.55
N ILE A 29 -4.89 -0.74 3.57
CA ILE A 29 -4.63 -2.17 3.77
C ILE A 29 -3.15 -2.40 3.52
N TYR A 30 -2.44 -3.01 4.47
CA TYR A 30 -0.99 -3.15 4.38
C TYR A 30 -0.48 -4.48 4.92
N ARG A 31 0.69 -4.87 4.45
CA ARG A 31 1.41 -6.07 4.91
C ARG A 31 2.88 -5.72 5.12
N PRO A 32 3.36 -5.61 6.36
CA PRO A 32 4.78 -5.51 6.64
C PRO A 32 5.44 -6.89 6.63
N ARG A 33 6.69 -6.95 6.18
CA ARG A 33 7.48 -8.17 6.11
C ARG A 33 8.92 -7.89 6.53
N ALA A 34 9.32 -8.47 7.64
CA ALA A 34 10.69 -8.39 8.14
C ALA A 34 11.60 -9.46 7.47
N TYR A 35 12.88 -9.18 7.34
CA TYR A 35 13.92 -10.08 6.82
C TYR A 35 15.04 -10.25 7.84
N PRO A 36 15.72 -11.42 7.88
CA PRO A 36 15.56 -12.59 7.02
C PRO A 36 14.30 -13.40 7.32
N ARG A 37 13.79 -14.09 6.31
CA ARG A 37 12.66 -15.01 6.44
C ARG A 37 13.14 -16.46 6.54
N ARG A 38 12.26 -17.30 7.10
CA ARG A 38 12.48 -18.78 7.12
C ARG A 38 12.54 -19.37 5.70
N ASP A 39 11.87 -18.75 4.70
CA ASP A 39 11.85 -19.19 3.30
C ASP A 39 12.99 -18.58 2.45
N GLY A 40 13.92 -17.84 3.04
CA GLY A 40 15.08 -17.23 2.37
C GLY A 40 14.77 -16.10 1.38
N ARG A 41 13.52 -15.77 1.13
CA ARG A 41 13.14 -14.72 0.15
C ARG A 41 13.44 -13.32 0.67
N LYS A 42 14.05 -12.50 -0.19
CA LYS A 42 14.47 -11.13 0.13
C LYS A 42 13.45 -10.04 -0.22
N SER A 43 12.33 -10.39 -0.88
CA SER A 43 11.30 -9.44 -1.33
C SER A 43 9.92 -10.08 -1.35
N PHE A 44 8.88 -9.26 -1.57
CA PHE A 44 7.53 -9.76 -1.84
C PHE A 44 7.51 -10.54 -3.16
N ALA A 45 6.77 -11.65 -3.17
CA ALA A 45 6.42 -12.38 -4.38
C ALA A 45 5.01 -11.95 -4.85
N TRP A 46 4.66 -12.28 -6.10
CA TRP A 46 3.32 -12.01 -6.62
C TRP A 46 2.20 -12.64 -5.78
N THR A 47 2.47 -13.79 -5.13
CA THR A 47 1.53 -14.47 -4.23
C THR A 47 1.21 -13.65 -2.97
N ASP A 48 2.12 -12.80 -2.54
CA ASP A 48 1.90 -11.91 -1.40
C ASP A 48 0.93 -10.78 -1.77
N TYR A 49 1.10 -10.21 -2.98
CA TYR A 49 0.19 -9.22 -3.53
C TYR A 49 -1.18 -9.81 -3.80
N ARG A 50 -1.25 -11.04 -4.32
CA ARG A 50 -2.52 -11.78 -4.46
C ARG A 50 -3.27 -11.83 -3.12
N THR A 51 -2.59 -12.20 -2.03
CA THR A 51 -3.24 -12.27 -0.72
C THR A 51 -3.70 -10.89 -0.23
N LEU A 52 -2.93 -9.83 -0.54
CA LEU A 52 -3.30 -8.46 -0.19
C LEU A 52 -4.55 -8.01 -0.97
N LEU A 53 -4.64 -8.33 -2.27
CA LEU A 53 -5.79 -8.04 -3.12
C LEU A 53 -7.04 -8.83 -2.69
N GLN A 54 -6.90 -10.09 -2.30
CA GLN A 54 -7.99 -10.87 -1.74
C GLN A 54 -8.55 -10.24 -0.45
N ALA A 55 -7.67 -9.79 0.44
CA ALA A 55 -8.09 -9.10 1.66
C ALA A 55 -8.80 -7.78 1.35
N ALA A 56 -8.33 -7.03 0.35
CA ALA A 56 -8.99 -5.80 -0.11
C ALA A 56 -10.38 -6.09 -0.66
N HIS A 57 -10.52 -7.08 -1.54
CA HIS A 57 -11.81 -7.47 -2.10
C HIS A 57 -12.82 -7.87 -1.01
N GLN A 58 -12.39 -8.67 -0.02
CA GLN A 58 -13.23 -9.08 1.11
C GLN A 58 -13.70 -7.90 1.96
N GLN A 59 -12.83 -6.89 2.16
CA GLN A 59 -13.17 -5.72 2.98
C GLN A 59 -14.00 -4.68 2.27
N LEU A 60 -13.82 -4.51 0.96
CA LEU A 60 -14.53 -3.51 0.17
C LEU A 60 -15.87 -4.02 -0.36
N GLY A 61 -15.96 -5.31 -0.65
CA GLY A 61 -17.06 -5.93 -1.39
C GLY A 61 -17.19 -5.41 -2.83
N GLY A 62 -17.69 -6.21 -3.73
CA GLY A 62 -17.92 -5.83 -5.12
C GLY A 62 -16.65 -5.76 -5.98
N ASN A 63 -16.77 -5.15 -7.15
CA ASN A 63 -15.70 -5.06 -8.13
C ASN A 63 -14.58 -4.12 -7.66
N VAL A 64 -13.35 -4.47 -7.98
CA VAL A 64 -12.14 -3.72 -7.62
C VAL A 64 -11.41 -3.26 -8.88
N VAL A 65 -11.17 -1.98 -8.99
CA VAL A 65 -10.25 -1.40 -9.95
C VAL A 65 -8.92 -1.17 -9.24
N LEU A 66 -7.91 -1.91 -9.66
CA LEU A 66 -6.56 -1.81 -9.15
C LEU A 66 -5.72 -0.89 -10.03
N VAL A 67 -5.14 0.13 -9.43
CA VAL A 67 -4.15 0.99 -10.08
C VAL A 67 -2.82 0.81 -9.37
N TRP A 68 -1.77 0.43 -10.09
CA TRP A 68 -0.47 0.15 -9.50
C TRP A 68 0.70 0.51 -10.42
N ASP A 69 1.89 0.55 -9.85
CA ASP A 69 3.14 0.81 -10.57
C ASP A 69 3.63 -0.42 -11.37
N ASN A 70 4.66 -0.20 -12.18
CA ASN A 70 5.27 -1.22 -13.04
C ASN A 70 6.30 -2.10 -12.30
N LEU A 71 6.08 -2.43 -11.04
CA LEU A 71 6.97 -3.32 -10.30
C LEU A 71 6.99 -4.73 -10.94
N ASN A 72 8.18 -5.32 -11.11
CA ASN A 72 8.35 -6.63 -11.76
C ASN A 72 7.44 -7.74 -11.18
N THR A 73 7.16 -7.69 -9.88
CA THR A 73 6.24 -8.65 -9.23
C THR A 73 4.79 -8.46 -9.64
N HIS A 74 4.38 -7.24 -10.02
CA HIS A 74 3.06 -6.93 -10.58
C HIS A 74 2.94 -7.47 -12.01
N LEU A 75 4.04 -7.48 -12.75
CA LEU A 75 4.10 -7.96 -14.12
C LEU A 75 4.34 -9.48 -14.23
N ALA A 76 4.53 -10.18 -13.12
CA ALA A 76 4.77 -11.62 -13.12
C ALA A 76 3.62 -12.39 -13.80
N ALA A 77 3.97 -13.44 -14.56
CA ALA A 77 2.98 -14.24 -15.28
C ALA A 77 1.88 -14.80 -14.38
N GLY A 78 2.24 -15.23 -13.15
CA GLY A 78 1.27 -15.70 -12.16
C GLY A 78 0.27 -14.62 -11.72
N MET A 79 0.73 -13.36 -11.60
CA MET A 79 -0.15 -12.24 -11.26
C MET A 79 -1.08 -11.88 -12.42
N ARG A 80 -0.56 -11.83 -13.66
CA ARG A 80 -1.38 -11.59 -14.86
C ARG A 80 -2.48 -12.64 -15.02
N ARG A 81 -2.14 -13.92 -14.83
CA ARG A 81 -3.13 -15.00 -14.86
C ARG A 81 -4.14 -14.83 -13.73
N TYR A 82 -3.70 -14.55 -12.53
CA TYR A 82 -4.59 -14.32 -11.39
C TYR A 82 -5.60 -13.21 -11.65
N ILE A 83 -5.20 -12.10 -12.27
CA ILE A 83 -6.08 -10.98 -12.62
C ILE A 83 -7.05 -11.42 -13.72
N ALA A 84 -6.57 -12.08 -14.79
CA ALA A 84 -7.38 -12.54 -15.91
C ALA A 84 -8.47 -13.54 -15.49
N ASP A 85 -8.21 -14.37 -14.48
CA ASP A 85 -9.14 -15.37 -13.95
C ASP A 85 -10.18 -14.80 -12.97
N ARG A 86 -10.25 -13.47 -12.80
CA ARG A 86 -11.15 -12.81 -11.82
C ARG A 86 -12.05 -11.79 -12.49
N ASP A 87 -13.35 -12.01 -12.43
CA ASP A 87 -14.38 -11.11 -12.95
C ASP A 87 -14.54 -9.82 -12.11
N TRP A 88 -14.18 -9.87 -10.84
CA TRP A 88 -14.26 -8.75 -9.92
C TRP A 88 -13.01 -7.83 -9.93
N LEU A 89 -11.92 -8.17 -10.64
CA LEU A 89 -10.64 -7.47 -10.59
C LEU A 89 -10.22 -6.94 -11.96
N THR A 90 -10.18 -5.62 -12.11
CA THR A 90 -9.60 -4.96 -13.28
C THR A 90 -8.35 -4.21 -12.85
N ALA A 91 -7.24 -4.37 -13.57
CA ALA A 91 -5.97 -3.74 -13.22
C ALA A 91 -5.48 -2.79 -14.31
N TYR A 92 -5.02 -1.61 -13.88
CA TYR A 92 -4.39 -0.60 -14.72
C TYR A 92 -2.98 -0.30 -14.19
N GLN A 93 -2.05 -0.12 -15.10
CA GLN A 93 -0.68 0.25 -14.75
C GLN A 93 -0.51 1.76 -14.85
N LEU A 94 0.12 2.34 -13.84
CA LEU A 94 0.56 3.73 -13.89
C LEU A 94 1.66 3.89 -14.95
N PRO A 95 1.77 5.08 -15.56
CA PRO A 95 2.91 5.39 -16.42
C PRO A 95 4.23 5.13 -15.70
N SER A 96 5.25 4.72 -16.46
CA SER A 96 6.60 4.58 -15.92
C SER A 96 7.10 5.92 -15.38
N TYR A 97 7.80 5.89 -14.26
CA TYR A 97 8.36 7.08 -13.61
C TYR A 97 7.35 8.15 -13.18
N ALA A 98 6.13 7.75 -12.85
CA ALA A 98 5.08 8.64 -12.33
C ALA A 98 4.71 8.32 -10.85
N PRO A 99 5.65 8.43 -9.89
CA PRO A 99 5.38 8.14 -8.49
C PRO A 99 4.34 9.09 -7.89
N ASP A 100 4.25 10.32 -8.40
CA ASP A 100 3.30 11.33 -7.93
C ASP A 100 1.84 10.91 -8.16
N LEU A 101 1.58 10.03 -9.12
CA LEU A 101 0.26 9.46 -9.36
C LEU A 101 -0.08 8.30 -8.42
N ASN A 102 0.89 7.82 -7.63
CA ASN A 102 0.69 6.73 -6.69
C ASN A 102 0.44 7.27 -5.27
N PRO A 103 -0.81 7.29 -4.77
CA PRO A 103 -1.12 7.87 -3.46
C PRO A 103 -0.44 7.14 -2.29
N VAL A 104 0.01 5.90 -2.49
CA VAL A 104 0.75 5.13 -1.48
C VAL A 104 2.12 5.76 -1.20
N GLU A 105 2.72 6.49 -2.15
CA GLU A 105 3.95 7.26 -1.91
C GLU A 105 3.72 8.37 -0.86
N GLY A 106 2.54 8.98 -0.84
CA GLY A 106 2.11 9.90 0.22
C GLY A 106 2.08 9.23 1.59
N ILE A 107 1.56 8.01 1.67
CA ILE A 107 1.55 7.20 2.90
C ILE A 107 2.97 6.99 3.44
N TRP A 108 3.92 6.62 2.54
CA TRP A 108 5.32 6.43 2.94
C TRP A 108 5.96 7.73 3.43
N SER A 109 5.64 8.85 2.82
CA SER A 109 6.13 10.17 3.23
C SER A 109 5.62 10.56 4.61
N VAL A 110 4.33 10.36 4.89
CA VAL A 110 3.73 10.61 6.21
C VAL A 110 4.34 9.68 7.27
N LEU A 111 4.46 8.39 6.97
CA LEU A 111 5.03 7.40 7.88
C LEU A 111 6.48 7.76 8.26
N ARG A 112 7.30 8.11 7.27
CA ARG A 112 8.70 8.52 7.50
C ARG A 112 8.79 9.73 8.42
N ARG A 113 8.00 10.77 8.15
CA ARG A 113 8.02 12.01 8.95
C ARG A 113 7.47 11.81 10.37
N ALA A 114 6.35 11.11 10.50
CA ALA A 114 5.66 10.98 11.78
C ALA A 114 6.25 9.91 12.70
N THR A 115 6.81 8.85 12.15
CA THR A 115 7.17 7.66 12.94
C THR A 115 8.66 7.38 12.96
N LEU A 116 9.37 7.70 11.87
CA LEU A 116 10.77 7.31 11.68
C LEU A 116 11.75 8.49 11.76
N ALA A 117 11.26 9.73 11.66
CA ALA A 117 12.12 10.90 11.74
C ALA A 117 12.80 10.98 13.11
N ASN A 118 14.09 11.31 13.10
CA ASN A 118 14.93 11.48 14.29
C ASN A 118 15.07 10.24 15.20
N ARG A 119 14.78 9.04 14.67
CA ARG A 119 14.97 7.77 15.38
C ARG A 119 16.02 6.91 14.70
N ALA A 120 17.06 6.56 15.42
CA ALA A 120 18.03 5.55 15.01
C ALA A 120 17.58 4.20 15.58
N PHE A 121 17.17 3.29 14.68
CA PHE A 121 16.80 1.94 15.07
C PHE A 121 18.03 1.04 14.99
N THR A 122 18.46 0.53 16.11
CA THR A 122 19.57 -0.44 16.20
C THR A 122 19.06 -1.88 16.07
N ASP A 123 17.82 -2.12 16.54
CA ASP A 123 17.16 -3.41 16.45
C ASP A 123 16.07 -3.42 15.36
N PRO A 124 16.10 -4.42 14.45
CA PRO A 124 15.06 -4.62 13.45
C PRO A 124 13.67 -4.87 14.03
N TYR A 125 13.59 -5.41 15.24
CA TYR A 125 12.31 -5.62 15.93
C TYR A 125 11.68 -4.27 16.32
N GLU A 126 12.47 -3.35 16.83
CA GLU A 126 12.02 -1.98 17.15
C GLU A 126 11.52 -1.25 15.89
N LEU A 127 12.27 -1.35 14.77
CA LEU A 127 11.86 -0.77 13.50
C LEU A 127 10.52 -1.35 13.03
N ASN A 128 10.37 -2.68 13.06
CA ASN A 128 9.13 -3.35 12.67
C ASN A 128 7.95 -2.91 13.56
N THR A 129 8.17 -2.83 14.85
CA THR A 129 7.15 -2.38 15.82
C THR A 129 6.76 -0.93 15.57
N ALA A 130 7.72 -0.03 15.35
CA ALA A 130 7.46 1.37 15.05
C ALA A 130 6.67 1.54 13.75
N VAL A 131 7.06 0.83 12.68
CA VAL A 131 6.37 0.87 11.38
C VAL A 131 4.94 0.34 11.51
N ARG A 132 4.73 -0.80 12.17
CA ARG A 132 3.38 -1.35 12.40
C ARG A 132 2.50 -0.38 13.18
N ARG A 133 3.05 0.23 14.23
CA ARG A 133 2.33 1.22 15.03
C ARG A 133 1.95 2.45 14.17
N GLY A 134 2.89 2.97 13.39
CA GLY A 134 2.65 4.12 12.53
C GLY A 134 1.59 3.83 11.44
N LEU A 135 1.67 2.67 10.78
CA LEU A 135 0.67 2.25 9.79
C LEU A 135 -0.71 2.05 10.43
N ARG A 136 -0.77 1.46 11.62
CA ARG A 136 -2.03 1.30 12.36
C ARG A 136 -2.64 2.66 12.72
N GLN A 137 -1.83 3.61 13.17
CA GLN A 137 -2.31 4.97 13.45
C GLN A 137 -2.85 5.65 12.19
N LEU A 138 -2.18 5.47 11.04
CA LEU A 138 -2.63 6.01 9.76
C LEU A 138 -3.96 5.42 9.31
N GLN A 139 -4.24 4.14 9.56
CA GLN A 139 -5.52 3.52 9.22
C GLN A 139 -6.74 4.24 9.85
N TYR A 140 -6.54 4.87 11.01
CA TYR A 140 -7.61 5.60 11.72
C TYR A 140 -7.62 7.11 11.41
N ARG A 141 -6.76 7.58 10.50
CA ARG A 141 -6.66 8.99 10.12
C ARG A 141 -7.18 9.21 8.70
N GLY A 142 -8.51 9.13 8.53
CA GLY A 142 -9.18 9.25 7.23
C GLY A 142 -8.74 10.50 6.45
N GLU A 143 -8.69 11.67 7.09
CA GLU A 143 -8.24 12.91 6.45
C GLU A 143 -6.81 12.82 5.89
N ALA A 144 -5.89 12.12 6.57
CA ALA A 144 -4.53 11.91 6.07
C ALA A 144 -4.52 10.97 4.86
N LEU A 145 -5.36 9.94 4.86
CA LEU A 145 -5.51 9.01 3.73
C LEU A 145 -6.11 9.73 2.52
N ASP A 146 -7.17 10.52 2.73
CA ASP A 146 -7.81 11.33 1.68
C ASP A 146 -6.85 12.41 1.15
N GLY A 147 -6.02 12.98 2.03
CA GLY A 147 -4.94 13.91 1.63
C GLY A 147 -3.94 13.25 0.69
N CYS A 148 -3.58 11.99 0.91
CA CYS A 148 -2.71 11.24 0.01
C CYS A 148 -3.35 11.00 -1.36
N LEU A 149 -4.66 10.74 -1.42
CA LEU A 149 -5.40 10.63 -2.68
C LEU A 149 -5.43 11.96 -3.42
N ARG A 150 -5.83 13.04 -2.76
CA ARG A 150 -5.86 14.39 -3.35
C ARG A 150 -4.48 14.85 -3.81
N GLY A 151 -3.44 14.46 -3.12
CA GLY A 151 -2.05 14.80 -3.46
C GLY A 151 -1.58 14.28 -4.81
N THR A 152 -2.27 13.29 -5.40
CA THR A 152 -1.97 12.81 -6.76
C THR A 152 -2.44 13.76 -7.86
N GLY A 153 -3.27 14.75 -7.55
CA GLY A 153 -3.91 15.63 -8.55
C GLY A 153 -4.99 14.92 -9.39
N LEU A 154 -5.26 13.65 -9.16
CA LEU A 154 -6.33 12.93 -9.85
C LEU A 154 -7.69 13.37 -9.29
N ALA A 155 -8.66 13.57 -10.17
CA ALA A 155 -10.04 13.84 -9.78
C ALA A 155 -10.68 12.55 -9.27
N TRP A 156 -11.03 12.53 -8.01
CA TRP A 156 -11.80 11.46 -7.40
C TRP A 156 -13.27 11.90 -7.32
N PRO A 157 -14.23 11.03 -7.62
CA PRO A 157 -15.63 11.39 -7.48
C PRO A 157 -15.92 11.71 -6.01
N HIS A 158 -16.14 13.00 -5.72
CA HIS A 158 -16.65 13.43 -4.44
C HIS A 158 -18.13 13.10 -4.38
N HIS A 159 -18.58 12.65 -3.24
CA HIS A 159 -19.99 12.76 -2.89
C HIS A 159 -20.22 14.25 -2.67
N ASP A 160 -20.74 14.94 -3.67
CA ASP A 160 -21.39 16.21 -3.39
C ASP A 160 -22.55 15.87 -2.45
N ASP A 161 -22.44 16.31 -1.21
CA ASP A 161 -23.56 16.39 -0.31
C ASP A 161 -24.61 17.24 -1.01
N ASN A 162 -25.53 16.60 -1.66
CA ASN A 162 -26.71 17.25 -2.22
C ASN A 162 -27.61 17.57 -1.04
N THR A 163 -27.26 18.67 -0.36
CA THR A 163 -28.12 19.33 0.60
C THR A 163 -29.25 19.99 -0.18
N HIS A 164 -30.40 19.35 -0.21
CA HIS A 164 -31.68 19.99 -0.36
C HIS A 164 -32.70 19.30 0.52
#